data_232a15a032c9980229c8406de325f0b5
#
_entry.id   232a15a032c9980229c8406de325f0b5
#
_cell.length_a   1.000
_cell.length_b   1.000
_cell.length_c   1.000
_cell.angle_alpha   90.00
_cell.angle_beta   90.00
_cell.angle_gamma   90.00
#
_symmetry.space_group_name_H-M   'P 1'
#
loop_
_entity.id
_entity.type
_entity.pdbx_description
1 polymer ?
#
loop_
_entity_poly.entity_id
_entity_poly.type
_entity_poly.pdbx_seq_one_letter_code
_entity_poly.pdbx_strand_id
1 'polypeptide(L)'
;MGLIPCNAMPEEILTDHPKRFRAMFIESSNPVHSLADSQRMRRALRALDISVVIDVAMTETARQADYVLPATSQFEKAEATFFNIEFPRNGFHLRQP
;
A
#
# COMPACT_ATOMS: atom_id res chain seq x y z
N MET A 1 6.01 1.32 -17.73
CA MET A 1 5.77 1.12 -16.29
C MET A 1 5.52 -0.37 -16.09
N GLY A 2 6.32 -1.01 -15.23
CA GLY A 2 6.15 -2.44 -14.94
C GLY A 2 5.20 -2.66 -13.77
N LEU A 3 4.29 -3.61 -13.90
CA LEU A 3 3.43 -4.08 -12.82
C LEU A 3 3.84 -5.52 -12.48
N ILE A 4 3.87 -5.85 -11.20
CA ILE A 4 4.07 -7.22 -10.73
C ILE A 4 2.84 -7.68 -9.95
N PRO A 5 2.50 -8.97 -10.00
CA PRO A 5 1.45 -9.52 -9.15
C PRO A 5 1.80 -9.32 -7.67
N CYS A 6 0.83 -8.91 -6.87
CA CYS A 6 1.06 -8.65 -5.45
C CYS A 6 1.64 -9.87 -4.70
N ASN A 7 1.22 -11.08 -5.07
CA ASN A 7 1.73 -12.31 -4.46
C ASN A 7 3.20 -12.63 -4.82
N ALA A 8 3.74 -12.06 -5.91
CA ALA A 8 5.14 -12.21 -6.27
C ALA A 8 6.06 -11.23 -5.52
N MET A 9 5.51 -10.22 -4.89
CA MET A 9 6.25 -9.16 -4.21
C MET A 9 7.26 -9.68 -3.17
N PRO A 10 6.91 -10.63 -2.28
CA PRO A 10 7.88 -11.16 -1.33
C PRO A 10 9.05 -11.89 -2.01
N GLU A 11 8.81 -12.52 -3.16
CA GLU A 11 9.85 -13.23 -3.91
C GLU A 11 10.82 -12.24 -4.55
N GLU A 12 10.32 -11.19 -5.15
CA GLU A 12 11.13 -10.12 -5.76
C GLU A 12 11.98 -9.34 -4.75
N ILE A 13 11.56 -9.32 -3.48
CA ILE A 13 12.34 -8.70 -2.40
C ILE A 13 13.37 -9.68 -1.84
N LEU A 14 12.98 -10.95 -1.63
CA LEU A 14 13.82 -11.94 -0.93
C LEU A 14 14.81 -12.67 -1.84
N THR A 15 14.77 -12.46 -3.15
CA THR A 15 15.71 -13.04 -4.09
C THR A 15 17.13 -12.53 -3.87
N ASP A 16 18.15 -13.36 -4.19
CA ASP A 16 19.56 -12.96 -4.18
C ASP A 16 19.97 -12.15 -5.43
N HIS A 17 19.03 -11.88 -6.33
CA HIS A 17 19.30 -11.14 -7.56
C HIS A 17 19.79 -9.71 -7.25
N PRO A 18 20.87 -9.21 -7.93
CA PRO A 18 21.42 -7.90 -7.62
C PRO A 18 20.47 -6.72 -7.88
N LYS A 19 19.44 -6.94 -8.70
CA LYS A 19 18.38 -5.94 -8.99
C LYS A 19 17.08 -6.20 -8.21
N ARG A 20 17.15 -6.92 -7.08
CA ARG A 20 15.99 -7.11 -6.22
C ARG A 20 15.40 -5.77 -5.74
N PHE A 21 14.17 -5.75 -5.34
CA PHE A 21 13.61 -4.57 -4.69
C PHE A 21 14.27 -4.34 -3.32
N ARG A 22 14.69 -3.10 -3.09
CA ARG A 22 15.41 -2.69 -1.88
C ARG A 22 14.69 -1.62 -1.09
N ALA A 23 13.73 -0.93 -1.73
CA ALA A 23 12.91 0.08 -1.10
C ALA A 23 11.44 -0.10 -1.50
N MET A 24 10.52 0.22 -0.58
CA MET A 24 9.09 0.13 -0.84
C MET A 24 8.32 1.26 -0.16
N PHE A 25 7.44 1.89 -0.91
CA PHE A 25 6.41 2.78 -0.41
C PHE A 25 5.06 2.07 -0.48
N ILE A 26 4.35 2.03 0.62
CA ILE A 26 3.05 1.36 0.75
C ILE A 26 2.04 2.41 1.18
N GLU A 27 1.09 2.69 0.32
CA GLU A 27 0.05 3.68 0.59
C GLU A 27 -1.31 2.99 0.66
N SER A 28 -2.05 3.28 1.74
CA SER A 28 -3.45 2.87 1.92
C SER A 28 -3.71 1.37 1.73
N SER A 29 -2.73 0.54 2.09
CA SER A 29 -2.86 -0.92 1.95
C SER A 29 -2.16 -1.68 3.08
N ASN A 30 -2.66 -2.89 3.37
CA ASN A 30 -2.13 -3.74 4.43
C ASN A 30 -1.71 -5.13 3.88
N PRO A 31 -0.65 -5.20 3.05
CA PRO A 31 -0.23 -6.43 2.40
C PRO A 31 0.14 -7.56 3.37
N VAL A 32 0.62 -7.26 4.57
CA VAL A 32 0.89 -8.27 5.61
C VAL A 32 -0.39 -9.00 6.03
N HIS A 33 -1.53 -8.33 5.98
CA HIS A 33 -2.83 -8.91 6.34
C HIS A 33 -3.57 -9.48 5.12
N SER A 34 -3.56 -8.75 4.01
CA SER A 34 -4.45 -9.02 2.87
C SER A 34 -3.87 -9.97 1.82
N LEU A 35 -2.56 -10.22 1.81
CA LEU A 35 -1.93 -11.12 0.86
C LEU A 35 -1.72 -12.52 1.45
N ALA A 36 -1.56 -13.51 0.56
CA ALA A 36 -1.18 -14.85 0.96
C ALA A 36 0.20 -14.83 1.65
N ASP A 37 0.39 -15.75 2.61
CA ASP A 37 1.63 -15.89 3.38
C ASP A 37 2.12 -14.62 4.10
N SER A 38 1.36 -14.23 5.11
CA SER A 38 1.69 -13.08 5.97
C SER A 38 3.08 -13.16 6.60
N GLN A 39 3.58 -14.37 6.89
CA GLN A 39 4.91 -14.52 7.48
C GLN A 39 6.01 -14.22 6.45
N ARG A 40 5.83 -14.68 5.23
CA ARG A 40 6.76 -14.39 4.12
C ARG A 40 6.77 -12.90 3.80
N MET A 41 5.60 -12.26 3.79
CA MET A 41 5.50 -10.80 3.57
C MET A 41 6.19 -10.00 4.67
N ARG A 42 6.04 -10.40 5.95
CA ARG A 42 6.79 -9.76 7.05
C ARG A 42 8.30 -9.89 6.89
N ARG A 43 8.78 -11.07 6.51
CA ARG A 43 10.22 -11.27 6.23
C ARG A 43 10.69 -10.41 5.08
N ALA A 44 9.90 -10.30 4.02
CA ALA A 44 10.23 -9.47 2.87
C ALA A 44 10.36 -7.99 3.26
N LEU A 45 9.39 -7.44 3.99
CA LEU A 45 9.44 -6.05 4.44
C LEU A 45 10.68 -5.76 5.28
N ARG A 46 11.05 -6.67 6.18
CA ARG A 46 12.27 -6.54 7.00
C ARG A 46 13.57 -6.71 6.24
N ALA A 47 13.54 -7.28 5.06
CA ALA A 47 14.71 -7.47 4.19
C ALA A 47 14.93 -6.30 3.22
N LEU A 48 14.03 -5.33 3.19
CA LEU A 48 14.21 -4.07 2.47
C LEU A 48 15.26 -3.21 3.17
N ASP A 49 15.94 -2.39 2.42
CA ASP A 49 16.86 -1.38 2.98
C ASP A 49 16.07 -0.19 3.57
N ILE A 50 14.86 0.07 3.03
CA ILE A 50 13.93 1.08 3.52
C ILE A 50 12.50 0.73 3.13
N SER A 51 11.59 0.89 4.09
CA SER A 51 10.16 0.74 3.89
C SER A 51 9.41 1.92 4.53
N VAL A 52 8.50 2.51 3.76
CA VAL A 52 7.68 3.65 4.20
C VAL A 52 6.22 3.28 4.01
N VAL A 53 5.43 3.41 5.06
CA VAL A 53 3.97 3.20 5.01
C VAL A 53 3.26 4.53 5.22
N ILE A 54 2.29 4.81 4.37
CA ILE A 54 1.41 5.98 4.46
C ILE A 54 0.00 5.45 4.70
N ASP A 55 -0.52 5.61 5.91
CA ASP A 55 -1.82 5.04 6.28
C ASP A 55 -2.50 5.87 7.38
N VAL A 56 -3.82 5.71 7.48
CA VAL A 56 -4.63 6.30 8.56
C VAL A 56 -4.53 5.51 9.87
N ALA A 57 -4.02 4.29 9.81
CA ALA A 57 -3.96 3.37 10.96
C ALA A 57 -2.60 2.69 11.09
N MET A 58 -2.25 2.31 12.31
CA MET A 58 -1.07 1.49 12.60
C MET A 58 -1.39 0.01 12.32
N THR A 59 -1.42 -0.34 11.04
CA THR A 59 -1.71 -1.69 10.54
C THR A 59 -0.58 -2.69 10.83
N GLU A 60 -0.81 -3.98 10.53
CA GLU A 60 0.22 -5.02 10.62
C GLU A 60 1.41 -4.71 9.71
N THR A 61 1.15 -4.11 8.55
CA THR A 61 2.19 -3.66 7.61
C THR A 61 2.94 -2.45 8.16
N ALA A 62 2.22 -1.47 8.67
CA ALA A 62 2.82 -0.27 9.28
C ALA A 62 3.77 -0.62 10.43
N ARG A 63 3.44 -1.66 11.22
CA ARG A 63 4.31 -2.13 12.32
C ARG A 63 5.60 -2.81 11.86
N GLN A 64 5.75 -3.12 10.58
CA GLN A 64 6.98 -3.69 10.00
C GLN A 64 7.83 -2.64 9.28
N ALA A 65 7.28 -1.44 9.06
CA ALA A 65 7.94 -0.39 8.30
C ALA A 65 8.98 0.37 9.13
N ASP A 66 9.99 0.92 8.46
CA ASP A 66 10.99 1.80 9.07
C ASP A 66 10.38 3.18 9.37
N TYR A 67 9.47 3.64 8.51
CA TYR A 67 8.78 4.91 8.68
C TYR A 67 7.29 4.76 8.44
N VAL A 68 6.50 5.40 9.29
CA VAL A 68 5.05 5.50 9.13
C VAL A 68 4.67 6.97 9.06
N LEU A 69 4.07 7.37 7.95
CA LEU A 69 3.56 8.72 7.72
C LEU A 69 2.05 8.69 7.90
N PRO A 70 1.50 9.45 8.85
CA PRO A 70 0.07 9.49 9.08
C PRO A 70 -0.65 10.19 7.91
N ALA A 71 -1.70 9.56 7.41
CA ALA A 71 -2.63 10.17 6.46
C ALA A 71 -3.88 10.67 7.18
N THR A 72 -4.52 11.68 6.63
CA THR A 72 -5.82 12.15 7.10
C THR A 72 -6.90 11.11 6.81
N SER A 73 -7.84 10.96 7.74
CA SER A 73 -9.01 10.13 7.54
C SER A 73 -9.94 10.74 6.48
N GLN A 74 -10.88 9.92 6.01
CA GLN A 74 -11.90 10.39 5.07
C GLN A 74 -12.78 11.54 5.61
N PHE A 75 -12.86 11.71 6.93
CA PHE A 75 -13.65 12.76 7.58
C PHE A 75 -12.88 14.08 7.73
N GLU A 76 -11.58 14.06 7.55
CA GLU A 76 -10.69 15.22 7.76
C GLU A 76 -10.23 15.86 6.46
N LYS A 77 -10.58 15.30 5.31
CA LYS A 77 -10.16 15.78 3.99
C LYS A 77 -11.31 15.98 3.04
N ALA A 78 -11.15 16.93 2.11
CA ALA A 78 -12.00 16.97 0.93
C ALA A 78 -11.71 15.76 0.04
N GLU A 79 -12.74 15.16 -0.50
CA GLU A 79 -12.62 13.96 -1.35
C GLU A 79 -13.53 14.07 -2.56
N ALA A 80 -12.99 13.71 -3.71
CA ALA A 80 -13.73 13.69 -4.96
C ALA A 80 -13.82 12.25 -5.49
N THR A 81 -15.02 11.82 -5.87
CA THR A 81 -15.25 10.50 -6.44
C THR A 81 -15.40 10.61 -7.96
N PHE A 82 -14.45 10.02 -8.70
CA PHE A 82 -14.42 10.09 -10.17
C PHE A 82 -15.05 8.88 -10.85
N PHE A 83 -15.29 7.80 -10.12
CA PHE A 83 -15.64 6.49 -10.69
C PHE A 83 -17.11 6.11 -10.52
N ASN A 84 -17.97 7.04 -10.20
CA ASN A 84 -19.41 6.80 -10.22
C ASN A 84 -19.90 6.89 -11.66
N ILE A 85 -19.69 5.82 -12.42
CA ILE A 85 -20.22 5.70 -13.77
C ILE A 85 -21.67 5.24 -13.63
N GLU A 86 -22.58 6.18 -13.66
CA GLU A 86 -24.02 5.92 -13.76
C GLU A 86 -24.46 6.14 -15.20
N PHE A 87 -24.80 5.05 -15.87
CA PHE A 87 -25.32 5.16 -17.25
C PHE A 87 -26.79 5.63 -17.21
N PRO A 88 -27.19 6.63 -18.03
CA PRO A 88 -26.41 7.34 -19.05
C PRO A 88 -25.73 8.63 -18.54
N ARG A 89 -25.66 8.86 -17.24
CA ARG A 89 -25.11 10.09 -16.66
C ARG A 89 -23.98 9.75 -15.72
N ASN A 90 -22.86 10.45 -15.86
CA ASN A 90 -21.75 10.38 -14.91
C ASN A 90 -21.99 11.37 -13.76
N GLY A 91 -21.82 10.89 -12.54
CA GLY A 91 -21.87 11.71 -11.34
C GLY A 91 -20.47 12.09 -10.85
N PHE A 92 -20.31 13.34 -10.43
CA PHE A 92 -19.14 13.80 -9.70
C PHE A 92 -19.59 14.22 -8.30
N HIS A 93 -19.00 13.59 -7.30
CA HIS A 93 -19.28 13.92 -5.90
C HIS A 93 -18.05 14.56 -5.27
N LEU A 94 -18.21 15.76 -4.74
CA LEU A 94 -17.23 16.41 -3.91
C LEU A 94 -17.73 16.43 -2.46
N ARG A 95 -16.99 15.78 -1.57
CA ARG A 95 -17.25 15.85 -0.14
C ARG A 95 -16.27 16.83 0.50
N GLN A 96 -16.79 17.72 1.32
CA GLN A 96 -15.99 18.57 2.21
C GLN A 96 -15.69 17.81 3.52
N PRO A 97 -14.63 18.17 4.24
CA PRO A 97 -14.32 17.64 5.57
C PRO A 97 -15.48 17.78 6.56
#